data_74cbf1537367b0f9ed3ba244c5427a3b
#
_entry.id   74cbf1537367b0f9ed3ba244c5427a3b
#
_cell.length_a   1.000
_cell.length_b   1.000
_cell.length_c   1.000
_cell.angle_alpha   90.00
_cell.angle_beta   90.00
_cell.angle_gamma   90.00
#
_symmetry.space_group_name_H-M   'P 1'
#
loop_
_entity.id
_entity.type
_entity.pdbx_description
1 polymer ?
#
loop_
_entity_poly.entity_id
_entity_poly.type
_entity_poly.pdbx_seq_one_letter_code
_entity_poly.pdbx_strand_id
1 'polypeptide(L)'
;LETGAGVSFNIIDIGIFDASGKGLGDAAGFRGWSGGARDRFSISRSRATPGYLAGPIGAGTWHVVLGPFTVVPPGVEWTVTVTLHRGGARGRRFRPRPAPRRVRGTGPGWYRGDLHTHTVHSDGRHTQASLLALAREAGLDFLASTEHNTTSAHLTWGRHVPDDFLVVPGEEVTTRAGHCVTLGQPAGAWIDWRYRPEDDQLGRFTERVRRLGGMSVAAHPFAPTAGSTWQYGYDDVDAVELWNGPWTLDDQTALSAWHALLVAGRFVPAVGSSDSHHDGQQVGRAQTVVHAEQLSVGAVVRGLRRGRCWLAESSAVELGLEARLGGRAAGCGQSLDAGPADVVDVRLEVGGVPGCLAQVWGPAGPLAGAVTDEQGRAEIAVQVLAGAAPFVRAEVRRLDGAPVVNPVEGVPALPVVALTNPVFLAPAPSRAQNRNEDVTT
;
A
#
# COMPACT_ATOMS: atom_id res chain seq x y z
N LEU A 1 -13.66 -5.93 10.99
CA LEU A 1 -14.59 -6.72 11.82
C LEU A 1 -13.78 -7.42 12.89
N GLU A 2 -13.71 -6.84 14.10
CA GLU A 2 -13.23 -7.57 15.27
C GLU A 2 -14.19 -8.75 15.50
N THR A 3 -13.76 -9.92 15.15
CA THR A 3 -14.43 -11.17 15.53
C THR A 3 -14.06 -11.49 16.98
N GLY A 4 -14.86 -10.96 17.91
CA GLY A 4 -14.97 -11.57 19.23
C GLY A 4 -15.36 -13.05 19.05
N ALA A 5 -14.74 -13.93 19.79
CA ALA A 5 -14.76 -15.38 19.67
C ALA A 5 -16.15 -15.94 19.25
N GLY A 6 -16.21 -16.65 18.14
CA GLY A 6 -17.16 -17.75 17.95
C GLY A 6 -18.41 -17.50 17.14
N VAL A 7 -18.60 -16.38 16.46
CA VAL A 7 -19.74 -16.22 15.53
C VAL A 7 -19.22 -16.13 14.11
N SER A 8 -19.33 -17.24 13.37
CA SER A 8 -19.04 -17.29 11.95
C SER A 8 -20.23 -16.70 11.20
N PHE A 9 -20.02 -15.56 10.52
CA PHE A 9 -21.06 -14.94 9.69
C PHE A 9 -20.86 -15.31 8.23
N ASN A 10 -21.94 -15.55 7.51
CA ASN A 10 -21.91 -15.60 6.05
C ASN A 10 -21.66 -14.19 5.52
N ILE A 11 -20.65 -14.02 4.64
CA ILE A 11 -20.34 -12.78 3.97
C ILE A 11 -20.52 -13.02 2.47
N ILE A 12 -21.48 -12.31 1.88
CA ILE A 12 -21.76 -12.35 0.46
C ILE A 12 -21.52 -10.94 -0.10
N ASP A 13 -20.49 -10.82 -0.89
CA ASP A 13 -20.19 -9.59 -1.59
C ASP A 13 -21.19 -9.32 -2.70
N ILE A 14 -21.42 -8.04 -2.99
CA ILE A 14 -22.33 -7.65 -4.07
C ILE A 14 -21.72 -6.58 -4.97
N GLY A 15 -21.88 -6.78 -6.27
CA GLY A 15 -21.49 -5.83 -7.31
C GLY A 15 -22.37 -5.92 -8.53
N ILE A 16 -22.08 -5.08 -9.54
CA ILE A 16 -22.90 -5.01 -10.74
C ILE A 16 -22.10 -4.58 -11.96
N PHE A 17 -22.40 -5.19 -13.09
CA PHE A 17 -21.92 -4.82 -14.42
C PHE A 17 -23.10 -4.45 -15.31
N ASP A 18 -22.93 -3.44 -16.16
CA ASP A 18 -23.93 -3.07 -17.15
C ASP A 18 -23.78 -3.87 -18.48
N ALA A 19 -24.58 -3.50 -19.45
CA ALA A 19 -24.65 -4.19 -20.74
C ALA A 19 -23.38 -4.07 -21.60
N SER A 20 -22.38 -3.27 -21.18
CA SER A 20 -21.14 -3.09 -21.95
C SER A 20 -20.15 -4.23 -21.79
N GLY A 21 -20.35 -5.12 -20.78
CA GLY A 21 -19.55 -6.33 -20.61
C GLY A 21 -19.25 -6.67 -19.17
N LYS A 22 -18.94 -7.94 -18.93
CA LYS A 22 -18.53 -8.51 -17.63
C LYS A 22 -17.37 -9.50 -17.74
N GLY A 23 -16.72 -9.58 -18.88
CA GLY A 23 -15.55 -10.44 -19.08
C GLY A 23 -14.42 -10.08 -18.14
N LEU A 24 -13.52 -11.03 -17.85
CA LEU A 24 -12.36 -10.78 -16.99
C LEU A 24 -11.46 -9.70 -17.63
N GLY A 25 -11.18 -8.64 -16.86
CA GLY A 25 -10.45 -7.47 -17.31
C GLY A 25 -11.26 -6.49 -18.17
N ASP A 26 -12.55 -6.74 -18.38
CA ASP A 26 -13.45 -5.86 -19.12
C ASP A 26 -14.01 -4.76 -18.18
N ALA A 27 -13.28 -3.64 -18.12
CA ALA A 27 -13.65 -2.52 -17.28
C ALA A 27 -14.85 -1.72 -17.82
N ALA A 28 -15.27 -1.91 -19.07
CA ALA A 28 -16.28 -1.07 -19.71
C ALA A 28 -17.65 -1.20 -19.04
N GLY A 29 -18.01 -2.40 -18.61
CA GLY A 29 -19.29 -2.69 -17.96
C GLY A 29 -19.29 -2.56 -16.45
N PHE A 30 -18.16 -2.34 -15.80
CA PHE A 30 -18.09 -2.24 -14.34
C PHE A 30 -18.88 -1.02 -13.81
N ARG A 31 -19.81 -1.27 -12.90
CA ARG A 31 -20.66 -0.21 -12.31
C ARG A 31 -20.59 -0.15 -10.79
N GLY A 32 -19.78 -0.99 -10.15
CA GLY A 32 -19.49 -0.89 -8.74
C GLY A 32 -19.48 -2.21 -7.99
N TRP A 33 -18.86 -2.13 -6.82
CA TRP A 33 -18.68 -3.20 -5.87
C TRP A 33 -18.69 -2.62 -4.45
N SER A 34 -19.22 -3.35 -3.48
CA SER A 34 -19.22 -2.93 -2.08
C SER A 34 -18.75 -4.03 -1.12
N GLY A 35 -18.26 -5.15 -1.65
CA GLY A 35 -17.95 -6.30 -0.79
C GLY A 35 -19.15 -6.72 0.03
N GLY A 36 -18.91 -7.25 1.22
CA GLY A 36 -19.92 -7.57 2.21
C GLY A 36 -20.40 -6.39 3.07
N ALA A 37 -19.95 -5.16 2.77
CA ALA A 37 -20.29 -3.97 3.57
C ALA A 37 -21.73 -3.49 3.40
N ARG A 38 -22.45 -3.96 2.37
CA ARG A 38 -23.79 -3.51 2.04
C ARG A 38 -24.68 -4.63 1.54
N ASP A 39 -25.97 -4.56 1.91
CA ASP A 39 -27.04 -5.43 1.43
C ASP A 39 -27.89 -4.79 0.33
N ARG A 40 -27.68 -3.50 0.06
CA ARG A 40 -28.43 -2.72 -0.92
C ARG A 40 -27.60 -1.59 -1.53
N PHE A 41 -27.90 -1.27 -2.77
CA PHE A 41 -27.35 -0.10 -3.44
C PHE A 41 -28.33 0.46 -4.47
N SER A 42 -28.05 1.67 -4.93
CA SER A 42 -28.80 2.30 -6.02
C SER A 42 -27.84 2.98 -7.00
N ILE A 43 -28.19 2.95 -8.27
CA ILE A 43 -27.49 3.64 -9.34
C ILE A 43 -28.50 4.47 -10.13
N SER A 44 -28.17 5.72 -10.36
CA SER A 44 -28.93 6.61 -11.25
C SER A 44 -27.99 7.42 -12.13
N ARG A 45 -28.54 8.16 -13.08
CA ARG A 45 -27.79 9.06 -13.97
C ARG A 45 -26.97 10.11 -13.22
N SER A 46 -27.39 10.53 -12.04
CA SER A 46 -26.82 11.64 -11.29
C SER A 46 -26.18 11.24 -9.97
N ARG A 47 -26.51 10.09 -9.41
CA ARG A 47 -26.05 9.62 -8.10
C ARG A 47 -25.97 8.11 -8.08
N ALA A 48 -25.07 7.60 -7.26
CA ALA A 48 -25.02 6.20 -6.88
C ALA A 48 -24.67 6.08 -5.38
N THR A 49 -24.97 4.95 -4.79
CA THR A 49 -24.45 4.57 -3.48
C THR A 49 -22.92 4.57 -3.52
N PRO A 50 -22.18 5.01 -2.49
CA PRO A 50 -20.75 4.84 -2.40
C PRO A 50 -20.33 3.39 -2.70
N GLY A 51 -19.26 3.19 -3.47
CA GLY A 51 -18.87 1.89 -4.03
C GLY A 51 -19.33 1.70 -5.48
N TYR A 52 -20.35 2.45 -5.91
CA TYR A 52 -20.96 2.33 -7.23
C TYR A 52 -20.80 3.58 -8.09
N LEU A 53 -20.89 3.41 -9.42
CA LEU A 53 -20.65 4.45 -10.41
C LEU A 53 -21.95 4.99 -10.94
N ALA A 54 -22.22 6.28 -10.70
CA ALA A 54 -23.34 6.99 -11.29
C ALA A 54 -23.16 7.15 -12.81
N GLY A 55 -24.26 7.08 -13.54
CA GLY A 55 -24.22 7.23 -14.99
C GLY A 55 -25.52 6.79 -15.66
N PRO A 56 -25.61 6.82 -16.98
CA PRO A 56 -26.77 6.37 -17.70
C PRO A 56 -27.11 4.92 -17.39
N ILE A 57 -28.41 4.62 -17.30
CA ILE A 57 -28.90 3.26 -17.26
C ILE A 57 -29.27 2.89 -18.71
N GLY A 58 -28.31 2.25 -19.40
CA GLY A 58 -28.46 1.81 -20.78
C GLY A 58 -29.37 0.60 -20.91
N ALA A 59 -29.95 0.43 -22.08
CA ALA A 59 -30.65 -0.80 -22.44
C ALA A 59 -29.68 -1.98 -22.57
N GLY A 60 -30.17 -3.18 -22.34
CA GLY A 60 -29.39 -4.42 -22.42
C GLY A 60 -29.38 -5.18 -21.13
N THR A 61 -28.60 -6.25 -21.07
CA THR A 61 -28.51 -7.14 -19.90
C THR A 61 -27.53 -6.59 -18.88
N TRP A 62 -27.99 -6.36 -17.68
CA TRP A 62 -27.17 -6.02 -16.52
C TRP A 62 -26.96 -7.27 -15.67
N HIS A 63 -25.79 -7.39 -15.04
CA HIS A 63 -25.40 -8.56 -14.26
C HIS A 63 -25.12 -8.14 -12.81
N VAL A 64 -25.97 -8.61 -11.88
CA VAL A 64 -25.63 -8.58 -10.46
C VAL A 64 -24.65 -9.72 -10.19
N VAL A 65 -23.54 -9.42 -9.55
CA VAL A 65 -22.51 -10.39 -9.19
C VAL A 65 -22.56 -10.56 -7.67
N LEU A 66 -22.65 -11.81 -7.24
CA LEU A 66 -22.53 -12.19 -5.83
C LEU A 66 -21.19 -12.90 -5.64
N GLY A 67 -20.41 -12.45 -4.66
CA GLY A 67 -19.13 -13.03 -4.26
C GLY A 67 -19.26 -13.68 -2.89
N PRO A 68 -19.46 -15.01 -2.76
CA PRO A 68 -19.47 -15.66 -1.46
C PRO A 68 -18.08 -15.63 -0.85
N PHE A 69 -17.80 -14.64 0.01
CA PHE A 69 -16.50 -14.49 0.70
C PHE A 69 -16.36 -15.51 1.81
N THR A 70 -17.37 -15.62 2.69
CA THR A 70 -17.45 -16.65 3.73
C THR A 70 -18.82 -17.29 3.69
N VAL A 71 -18.87 -18.59 3.58
CA VAL A 71 -20.11 -19.38 3.68
C VAL A 71 -19.86 -20.54 4.61
N VAL A 72 -20.61 -20.56 5.73
CA VAL A 72 -20.52 -21.64 6.74
C VAL A 72 -21.62 -22.69 6.51
N PRO A 73 -21.38 -23.97 6.85
CA PRO A 73 -22.41 -24.99 6.80
C PRO A 73 -23.62 -24.62 7.67
N PRO A 74 -24.86 -24.89 7.21
CA PRO A 74 -25.22 -25.67 6.03
C PRO A 74 -25.25 -24.89 4.71
N GLY A 75 -24.79 -23.65 4.67
CA GLY A 75 -24.85 -22.76 3.51
C GLY A 75 -25.69 -21.52 3.81
N VAL A 76 -25.95 -20.72 2.77
CA VAL A 76 -26.73 -19.49 2.86
C VAL A 76 -27.71 -19.40 1.71
N GLU A 77 -28.97 -19.13 2.03
CA GLU A 77 -29.98 -18.75 1.05
C GLU A 77 -29.87 -17.25 0.76
N TRP A 78 -30.02 -16.86 -0.49
CA TRP A 78 -29.96 -15.47 -0.91
C TRP A 78 -31.07 -15.14 -1.90
N THR A 79 -31.51 -13.88 -1.88
CA THR A 79 -32.49 -13.35 -2.81
C THR A 79 -32.00 -12.01 -3.33
N VAL A 80 -32.00 -11.82 -4.65
CA VAL A 80 -31.73 -10.53 -5.28
C VAL A 80 -33.03 -9.91 -5.76
N THR A 81 -33.37 -8.73 -5.23
CA THR A 81 -34.53 -7.96 -5.68
C THR A 81 -34.04 -6.73 -6.46
N VAL A 82 -34.47 -6.60 -7.71
CA VAL A 82 -34.16 -5.46 -8.56
C VAL A 82 -35.40 -4.59 -8.75
N THR A 83 -35.32 -3.31 -8.35
CA THR A 83 -36.39 -2.35 -8.55
C THR A 83 -35.98 -1.29 -9.56
N LEU A 84 -36.76 -1.12 -10.61
CA LEU A 84 -36.56 -0.13 -11.64
C LEU A 84 -37.51 1.07 -11.45
N HIS A 85 -36.92 2.24 -11.17
CA HIS A 85 -37.66 3.48 -11.10
C HIS A 85 -37.67 4.19 -12.47
N ARG A 86 -38.84 4.32 -13.06
CA ARG A 86 -39.05 5.03 -14.32
C ARG A 86 -39.54 6.46 -14.05
N GLY A 87 -39.04 7.41 -14.83
CA GLY A 87 -39.43 8.82 -14.69
C GLY A 87 -38.34 9.68 -14.05
N GLY A 88 -38.35 10.98 -14.27
CA GLY A 88 -37.36 11.91 -13.68
C GLY A 88 -36.04 12.08 -14.45
N ALA A 89 -35.95 11.65 -15.70
CA ALA A 89 -34.75 11.76 -16.54
C ALA A 89 -34.24 13.20 -16.82
N ARG A 90 -34.85 14.24 -16.26
CA ARG A 90 -34.45 15.64 -16.38
C ARG A 90 -33.39 16.09 -15.37
N GLY A 91 -32.88 15.20 -14.51
CA GLY A 91 -31.83 15.51 -13.54
C GLY A 91 -30.47 15.78 -14.20
N ARG A 92 -29.64 16.60 -13.53
CA ARG A 92 -28.24 16.83 -13.93
C ARG A 92 -27.50 15.49 -13.99
N ARG A 93 -26.62 15.33 -14.99
CA ARG A 93 -25.69 14.18 -15.03
C ARG A 93 -24.68 14.28 -13.88
N PHE A 94 -24.26 13.13 -13.35
CA PHE A 94 -23.10 13.07 -12.48
C PHE A 94 -21.88 13.68 -13.20
N ARG A 95 -21.16 14.55 -12.49
CA ARG A 95 -19.93 15.16 -12.98
C ARG A 95 -18.81 14.73 -12.06
N PRO A 96 -17.87 13.91 -12.54
CA PRO A 96 -16.66 13.57 -11.78
C PRO A 96 -15.89 14.83 -11.38
N ARG A 97 -15.33 14.79 -10.17
CA ARG A 97 -14.37 15.76 -9.65
C ARG A 97 -13.24 15.00 -8.98
N PRO A 98 -12.29 14.44 -9.75
CA PRO A 98 -11.13 13.77 -9.19
C PRO A 98 -10.22 14.78 -8.49
N ALA A 99 -9.38 14.28 -7.56
CA ALA A 99 -8.34 15.08 -6.93
C ALA A 99 -7.31 15.58 -7.96
N PRO A 100 -6.70 16.75 -7.73
CA PRO A 100 -5.53 17.19 -8.50
C PRO A 100 -4.39 16.17 -8.39
N ARG A 101 -3.63 15.96 -9.47
CA ARG A 101 -2.52 15.00 -9.48
C ARG A 101 -1.20 15.58 -8.98
N ARG A 102 -1.19 16.83 -8.52
CA ARG A 102 -0.01 17.50 -7.94
C ARG A 102 -0.41 18.64 -7.01
N VAL A 103 0.41 18.89 -6.02
CA VAL A 103 0.40 20.10 -5.20
C VAL A 103 1.35 21.11 -5.83
N ARG A 104 0.87 22.33 -6.07
CA ARG A 104 1.66 23.39 -6.71
C ARG A 104 2.67 23.98 -5.72
N GLY A 105 3.80 24.46 -6.23
CA GLY A 105 4.81 25.15 -5.40
C GLY A 105 5.67 24.23 -4.54
N THR A 106 5.53 22.90 -4.68
CA THR A 106 6.38 21.93 -3.99
C THR A 106 7.62 21.61 -4.83
N GLY A 107 8.75 21.25 -4.16
CA GLY A 107 10.03 20.91 -4.76
C GLY A 107 10.55 19.54 -4.32
N PRO A 108 11.83 19.25 -4.56
CA PRO A 108 12.45 18.02 -4.05
C PRO A 108 12.43 17.97 -2.53
N GLY A 109 12.03 16.83 -1.97
CA GLY A 109 11.97 16.64 -0.52
C GLY A 109 11.42 15.27 -0.12
N TRP A 110 11.37 15.06 1.19
CA TRP A 110 10.74 13.90 1.80
C TRP A 110 9.28 14.22 2.12
N TYR A 111 8.36 13.37 1.68
CA TYR A 111 6.92 13.52 1.85
C TYR A 111 6.36 12.32 2.60
N ARG A 112 5.53 12.57 3.61
CA ARG A 112 4.89 11.56 4.44
C ARG A 112 3.54 11.18 3.90
N GLY A 113 3.26 9.89 3.80
CA GLY A 113 1.97 9.43 3.30
C GLY A 113 1.52 8.10 3.86
N ASP A 114 0.22 7.89 3.76
CA ASP A 114 -0.44 6.63 4.00
C ASP A 114 -0.87 6.03 2.66
N LEU A 115 -0.41 4.83 2.36
CA LEU A 115 -0.58 4.21 1.05
C LEU A 115 -1.77 3.24 0.97
N HIS A 116 -2.47 3.01 2.11
CA HIS A 116 -3.55 2.04 2.20
C HIS A 116 -4.61 2.57 3.16
N THR A 117 -5.75 3.04 2.61
CA THR A 117 -6.85 3.61 3.41
C THR A 117 -8.20 3.35 2.78
N HIS A 118 -9.23 3.20 3.63
CA HIS A 118 -10.59 2.89 3.24
C HIS A 118 -11.59 3.95 3.70
N THR A 119 -12.65 4.12 2.92
CA THR A 119 -13.75 5.02 3.23
C THR A 119 -15.10 4.31 3.09
N VAL A 120 -16.18 5.07 3.27
CA VAL A 120 -17.55 4.60 2.98
C VAL A 120 -17.77 4.18 1.52
N HIS A 121 -16.76 4.26 0.67
CA HIS A 121 -16.82 3.77 -0.71
C HIS A 121 -16.54 2.26 -0.82
N SER A 122 -15.94 1.65 0.19
CA SER A 122 -15.91 0.20 0.42
C SER A 122 -16.51 -0.13 1.78
N ASP A 123 -15.76 -0.65 2.70
CA ASP A 123 -16.18 -1.06 4.05
C ASP A 123 -15.63 -0.17 5.17
N GLY A 124 -14.83 0.84 4.82
CA GLY A 124 -14.43 1.86 5.76
C GLY A 124 -15.60 2.70 6.27
N ARG A 125 -15.48 3.25 7.47
CA ARG A 125 -16.50 4.10 8.11
C ARG A 125 -16.24 5.59 7.92
N HIS A 126 -15.03 5.98 7.54
CA HIS A 126 -14.68 7.36 7.28
C HIS A 126 -15.31 7.88 5.99
N THR A 127 -15.80 9.11 6.02
CA THR A 127 -16.04 9.87 4.79
C THR A 127 -14.70 10.35 4.24
N GLN A 128 -14.65 10.73 2.96
CA GLN A 128 -13.44 11.34 2.38
C GLN A 128 -12.99 12.59 3.16
N ALA A 129 -13.92 13.38 3.66
CA ALA A 129 -13.60 14.58 4.43
C ALA A 129 -13.03 14.25 5.82
N SER A 130 -13.60 13.28 6.55
CA SER A 130 -13.07 12.87 7.85
C SER A 130 -11.74 12.15 7.74
N LEU A 131 -11.55 11.28 6.74
CA LEU A 131 -10.27 10.63 6.49
C LEU A 131 -9.16 11.65 6.19
N LEU A 132 -9.45 12.67 5.38
CA LEU A 132 -8.52 13.76 5.09
C LEU A 132 -8.14 14.55 6.36
N ALA A 133 -9.10 14.83 7.24
CA ALA A 133 -8.84 15.52 8.50
C ALA A 133 -7.88 14.71 9.38
N LEU A 134 -8.13 13.41 9.54
CA LEU A 134 -7.26 12.49 10.29
C LEU A 134 -5.86 12.39 9.68
N ALA A 135 -5.76 12.32 8.35
CA ALA A 135 -4.46 12.30 7.66
C ALA A 135 -3.64 13.57 7.93
N ARG A 136 -4.27 14.74 7.94
CA ARG A 136 -3.61 16.00 8.28
C ARG A 136 -3.21 16.06 9.76
N GLU A 137 -4.04 15.58 10.66
CA GLU A 137 -3.72 15.46 12.10
C GLU A 137 -2.53 14.53 12.33
N ALA A 138 -2.42 13.45 11.56
CA ALA A 138 -1.28 12.53 11.56
C ALA A 138 0.00 13.11 10.93
N GLY A 139 -0.02 14.35 10.43
CA GLY A 139 1.13 15.02 9.81
C GLY A 139 1.49 14.48 8.43
N LEU A 140 0.50 13.96 7.68
CA LEU A 140 0.72 13.46 6.33
C LEU A 140 0.66 14.59 5.29
N ASP A 141 1.46 14.46 4.24
CA ASP A 141 1.43 15.29 3.03
C ASP A 141 0.50 14.72 1.96
N PHE A 142 0.29 13.39 2.00
CA PHE A 142 -0.58 12.69 1.06
C PHE A 142 -1.20 11.44 1.68
N LEU A 143 -2.27 10.96 1.05
CA LEU A 143 -2.83 9.63 1.27
C LEU A 143 -3.16 8.96 -0.06
N ALA A 144 -3.28 7.64 -0.07
CA ALA A 144 -3.84 6.89 -1.18
C ALA A 144 -5.29 6.49 -0.89
N SER A 145 -6.14 6.59 -1.90
CA SER A 145 -7.54 6.13 -1.85
C SER A 145 -7.61 4.75 -2.46
N THR A 146 -7.70 3.70 -1.64
CA THR A 146 -7.48 2.29 -2.02
C THR A 146 -8.65 1.39 -1.66
N GLU A 147 -9.84 1.80 -2.02
CA GLU A 147 -11.07 1.06 -1.76
C GLU A 147 -11.04 -0.37 -2.32
N HIS A 148 -11.66 -1.31 -1.63
CA HIS A 148 -11.77 -2.71 -2.09
C HIS A 148 -12.54 -2.81 -3.41
N ASN A 149 -11.85 -3.23 -4.47
CA ASN A 149 -12.41 -3.58 -5.79
C ASN A 149 -13.28 -2.49 -6.44
N THR A 150 -13.13 -1.23 -6.04
CA THR A 150 -13.87 -0.10 -6.62
C THR A 150 -13.05 1.18 -6.67
N THR A 151 -13.30 1.97 -7.68
CA THR A 151 -12.66 3.29 -7.87
C THR A 151 -13.65 4.45 -7.74
N SER A 152 -14.82 4.20 -7.15
CA SER A 152 -15.90 5.18 -7.05
C SER A 152 -15.50 6.43 -6.25
N ALA A 153 -14.65 6.30 -5.22
CA ALA A 153 -14.10 7.40 -4.44
C ALA A 153 -13.28 8.38 -5.28
N HIS A 154 -12.53 7.89 -6.28
CA HIS A 154 -11.71 8.73 -7.15
C HIS A 154 -12.50 9.87 -7.81
N LEU A 155 -13.79 9.64 -8.09
CA LEU A 155 -14.63 10.55 -8.83
C LEU A 155 -15.15 11.73 -8.00
N THR A 156 -14.87 11.74 -6.69
CA THR A 156 -15.42 12.74 -5.75
C THR A 156 -14.37 13.44 -4.90
N TRP A 157 -13.16 12.94 -4.80
CA TRP A 157 -12.09 13.50 -3.96
C TRP A 157 -11.83 14.99 -4.18
N GLY A 158 -11.88 15.48 -5.43
CA GLY A 158 -11.67 16.89 -5.72
C GLY A 158 -12.74 17.86 -5.17
N ARG A 159 -13.70 17.35 -4.39
CA ARG A 159 -14.65 18.16 -3.60
C ARG A 159 -14.13 18.45 -2.19
N HIS A 160 -13.12 17.71 -1.74
CA HIS A 160 -12.66 17.66 -0.36
C HIS A 160 -11.18 18.03 -0.21
N VAL A 161 -10.36 17.76 -1.22
CA VAL A 161 -8.90 17.92 -1.18
C VAL A 161 -8.52 19.39 -1.28
N PRO A 162 -7.79 19.95 -0.29
CA PRO A 162 -7.24 21.29 -0.36
C PRO A 162 -6.04 21.36 -1.31
N ASP A 163 -5.57 22.57 -1.61
CA ASP A 163 -4.51 22.80 -2.58
C ASP A 163 -3.11 22.35 -2.10
N ASP A 164 -2.95 22.13 -0.79
CA ASP A 164 -1.70 21.77 -0.12
C ASP A 164 -1.58 20.28 0.22
N PHE A 165 -2.54 19.44 -0.18
CA PHE A 165 -2.57 18.01 0.13
C PHE A 165 -2.73 17.17 -1.15
N LEU A 166 -2.06 16.01 -1.22
CA LEU A 166 -2.18 15.11 -2.37
C LEU A 166 -3.02 13.87 -2.02
N VAL A 167 -3.97 13.52 -2.91
CA VAL A 167 -4.62 12.21 -2.88
C VAL A 167 -4.16 11.40 -4.09
N VAL A 168 -3.51 10.28 -3.83
CA VAL A 168 -3.05 9.33 -4.83
C VAL A 168 -4.21 8.38 -5.14
N PRO A 169 -4.71 8.34 -6.39
CA PRO A 169 -5.73 7.36 -6.76
C PRO A 169 -5.10 5.95 -6.75
N GLY A 170 -5.80 5.02 -6.14
CA GLY A 170 -5.41 3.62 -5.97
C GLY A 170 -6.62 2.72 -5.85
N GLU A 171 -6.40 1.43 -5.75
CA GLU A 171 -7.43 0.42 -5.54
C GLU A 171 -6.78 -0.74 -4.80
N GLU A 172 -7.41 -1.25 -3.78
CA GLU A 172 -7.06 -2.54 -3.25
C GLU A 172 -7.81 -3.63 -4.02
N VAL A 173 -7.07 -4.29 -4.89
CA VAL A 173 -7.54 -5.44 -5.68
C VAL A 173 -7.59 -6.64 -4.75
N THR A 174 -8.76 -6.86 -4.15
CA THR A 174 -9.02 -7.84 -3.09
C THR A 174 -9.40 -9.16 -3.71
N THR A 175 -8.43 -10.04 -3.94
CA THR A 175 -8.66 -11.41 -4.39
C THR A 175 -8.86 -12.35 -3.19
N ARG A 176 -9.16 -13.61 -3.44
CA ARG A 176 -9.28 -14.63 -2.38
C ARG A 176 -7.94 -15.29 -2.00
N ALA A 177 -6.85 -14.85 -2.60
CA ALA A 177 -5.51 -15.40 -2.39
C ALA A 177 -4.49 -14.31 -2.06
N GLY A 178 -4.94 -13.24 -1.42
CA GLY A 178 -4.17 -12.08 -1.07
C GLY A 178 -4.63 -10.82 -1.81
N HIS A 179 -4.21 -9.67 -1.32
CA HIS A 179 -4.64 -8.36 -1.80
C HIS A 179 -3.48 -7.62 -2.48
N CYS A 180 -3.80 -6.87 -3.51
CA CYS A 180 -2.84 -6.06 -4.25
C CYS A 180 -3.28 -4.60 -4.24
N VAL A 181 -2.57 -3.74 -3.53
CA VAL A 181 -2.79 -2.30 -3.63
C VAL A 181 -2.17 -1.77 -4.91
N THR A 182 -2.97 -1.12 -5.73
CA THR A 182 -2.51 -0.39 -6.92
C THR A 182 -2.53 1.10 -6.65
N LEU A 183 -1.51 1.82 -7.11
CA LEU A 183 -1.30 3.25 -6.81
C LEU A 183 -0.98 4.02 -8.09
N GLY A 184 -1.53 5.23 -8.24
CA GLY A 184 -1.10 6.20 -9.22
C GLY A 184 -1.74 6.10 -10.60
N GLN A 185 -2.60 5.12 -10.87
CA GLN A 185 -3.38 5.05 -12.10
C GLN A 185 -4.30 6.28 -12.26
N PRO A 186 -4.83 6.56 -13.47
CA PRO A 186 -5.82 7.60 -13.66
C PRO A 186 -7.08 7.38 -12.82
N ALA A 187 -7.68 8.45 -12.32
CA ALA A 187 -8.91 8.38 -11.54
C ALA A 187 -10.02 7.63 -12.31
N GLY A 188 -10.61 6.64 -11.65
CA GLY A 188 -11.62 5.77 -12.23
C GLY A 188 -11.08 4.59 -13.06
N ALA A 189 -9.75 4.46 -13.20
CA ALA A 189 -9.16 3.26 -13.80
C ALA A 189 -9.30 2.11 -12.80
N TRP A 190 -10.18 1.18 -13.13
CA TRP A 190 -10.50 0.02 -12.31
C TRP A 190 -9.71 -1.20 -12.76
N ILE A 191 -9.26 -2.04 -11.80
CA ILE A 191 -8.53 -3.28 -12.00
C ILE A 191 -9.40 -4.45 -11.53
N ASP A 192 -9.46 -5.50 -12.33
CA ASP A 192 -10.28 -6.68 -12.03
C ASP A 192 -9.59 -7.57 -11.01
N TRP A 193 -10.34 -8.08 -10.02
CA TRP A 193 -9.87 -8.96 -8.95
C TRP A 193 -10.29 -10.43 -9.14
N ARG A 194 -11.08 -10.74 -10.18
CA ARG A 194 -11.76 -12.03 -10.36
C ARG A 194 -10.83 -13.09 -10.96
N TYR A 195 -9.65 -13.25 -10.39
CA TYR A 195 -8.65 -14.25 -10.78
C TYR A 195 -8.02 -14.90 -9.55
N ARG A 196 -7.35 -16.02 -9.75
CA ARG A 196 -6.64 -16.80 -8.73
C ARG A 196 -5.18 -16.99 -9.11
N PRO A 197 -4.29 -17.45 -8.20
CA PRO A 197 -2.90 -17.73 -8.51
C PRO A 197 -2.72 -18.69 -9.70
N GLU A 198 -3.53 -19.75 -9.74
CA GLU A 198 -3.51 -20.76 -10.81
C GLU A 198 -3.92 -20.24 -12.19
N ASP A 199 -4.58 -19.10 -12.25
CA ASP A 199 -4.99 -18.46 -13.51
C ASP A 199 -3.85 -17.69 -14.19
N ASP A 200 -2.72 -17.44 -13.48
CA ASP A 200 -1.55 -16.70 -13.96
C ASP A 200 -1.91 -15.33 -14.58
N GLN A 201 -2.81 -14.58 -13.93
CA GLN A 201 -3.31 -13.31 -14.44
C GLN A 201 -2.71 -12.08 -13.75
N LEU A 202 -2.05 -12.23 -12.58
CA LEU A 202 -1.54 -11.10 -11.83
C LEU A 202 -0.62 -10.21 -12.69
N GLY A 203 0.36 -10.81 -13.38
CA GLY A 203 1.29 -10.10 -14.24
C GLY A 203 0.62 -9.25 -15.32
N ARG A 204 -0.47 -9.74 -15.91
CA ARG A 204 -1.28 -8.99 -16.89
C ARG A 204 -1.89 -7.72 -16.28
N PHE A 205 -2.40 -7.80 -15.04
CA PHE A 205 -3.06 -6.67 -14.38
C PHE A 205 -2.06 -5.67 -13.84
N THR A 206 -0.97 -6.11 -13.24
CA THR A 206 0.09 -5.23 -12.75
C THR A 206 0.80 -4.52 -13.90
N GLU A 207 1.02 -5.18 -15.03
CA GLU A 207 1.52 -4.56 -16.25
C GLU A 207 0.55 -3.48 -16.80
N ARG A 208 -0.77 -3.73 -16.73
CA ARG A 208 -1.75 -2.70 -17.05
C ARG A 208 -1.63 -1.48 -16.13
N VAL A 209 -1.45 -1.70 -14.82
CA VAL A 209 -1.22 -0.62 -13.85
C VAL A 209 0.03 0.18 -14.21
N ARG A 210 1.15 -0.48 -14.55
CA ARG A 210 2.40 0.17 -15.00
C ARG A 210 2.20 1.01 -16.26
N ARG A 211 1.51 0.49 -17.27
CA ARG A 211 1.18 1.24 -18.51
C ARG A 211 0.32 2.46 -18.25
N LEU A 212 -0.49 2.45 -17.21
CA LEU A 212 -1.28 3.60 -16.75
C LEU A 212 -0.48 4.59 -15.89
N GLY A 213 0.84 4.34 -15.69
CA GLY A 213 1.73 5.17 -14.91
C GLY A 213 1.68 4.92 -13.40
N GLY A 214 1.04 3.82 -12.99
CA GLY A 214 0.91 3.39 -11.61
C GLY A 214 1.93 2.34 -11.18
N MET A 215 1.75 1.80 -9.98
CA MET A 215 2.51 0.68 -9.42
C MET A 215 1.59 -0.25 -8.64
N SER A 216 2.09 -1.46 -8.37
CA SER A 216 1.41 -2.48 -7.59
C SER A 216 2.20 -2.86 -6.34
N VAL A 217 1.49 -3.14 -5.25
CA VAL A 217 2.05 -3.48 -3.94
C VAL A 217 1.37 -4.76 -3.44
N ALA A 218 2.14 -5.79 -3.08
CA ALA A 218 1.60 -6.93 -2.32
C ALA A 218 1.21 -6.41 -0.92
N ALA A 219 -0.08 -6.32 -0.64
CA ALA A 219 -0.60 -5.78 0.61
C ALA A 219 -0.50 -6.83 1.72
N HIS A 220 -0.15 -6.39 2.95
CA HIS A 220 -0.14 -7.20 4.20
C HIS A 220 0.08 -8.71 3.95
N PRO A 221 1.23 -9.14 3.36
CA PRO A 221 1.37 -10.45 2.71
C PRO A 221 1.23 -11.64 3.66
N PHE A 222 1.35 -11.42 4.96
CA PHE A 222 1.21 -12.46 6.00
C PHE A 222 -0.01 -12.24 6.90
N ALA A 223 -0.96 -11.38 6.51
CA ALA A 223 -2.19 -11.18 7.26
C ALA A 223 -2.89 -12.52 7.53
N PRO A 224 -3.28 -12.80 8.79
CA PRO A 224 -3.84 -14.10 9.17
C PRO A 224 -5.30 -14.27 8.77
N THR A 225 -5.95 -13.21 8.29
CA THR A 225 -7.35 -13.23 7.87
C THR A 225 -7.53 -14.10 6.63
N ALA A 226 -8.55 -14.94 6.64
CA ALA A 226 -8.84 -15.83 5.52
C ALA A 226 -9.03 -15.05 4.20
N GLY A 227 -8.27 -15.43 3.17
CA GLY A 227 -8.28 -14.76 1.87
C GLY A 227 -7.33 -13.57 1.75
N SER A 228 -6.74 -13.07 2.84
CA SER A 228 -5.84 -11.90 2.82
C SER A 228 -4.37 -12.25 2.66
N THR A 229 -3.96 -13.48 3.05
CA THR A 229 -2.58 -13.94 2.92
C THR A 229 -2.16 -14.01 1.45
N TRP A 230 -1.05 -13.36 1.10
CA TRP A 230 -0.52 -13.25 -0.26
C TRP A 230 0.03 -14.58 -0.81
N GLN A 231 -0.46 -15.03 -1.96
CA GLN A 231 -0.11 -16.33 -2.57
C GLN A 231 0.46 -16.22 -3.99
N TYR A 232 0.70 -15.01 -4.51
CA TYR A 232 1.13 -14.80 -5.91
C TYR A 232 2.65 -14.67 -6.09
N GLY A 233 3.45 -14.70 -5.01
CA GLY A 233 4.88 -14.35 -5.11
C GLY A 233 5.11 -12.85 -5.33
N TYR A 234 6.37 -12.47 -5.61
CA TYR A 234 6.74 -11.05 -5.68
C TYR A 234 7.32 -10.62 -7.03
N ASP A 235 7.27 -11.48 -8.06
CA ASP A 235 7.89 -11.17 -9.36
C ASP A 235 7.09 -10.15 -10.17
N ASP A 236 5.78 -10.15 -10.00
CA ASP A 236 4.86 -9.30 -10.75
C ASP A 236 4.48 -8.00 -10.05
N VAL A 237 4.89 -7.79 -8.80
CA VAL A 237 4.58 -6.57 -8.05
C VAL A 237 5.77 -5.60 -7.99
N ASP A 238 5.49 -4.33 -7.77
CA ASP A 238 6.51 -3.27 -7.72
C ASP A 238 7.04 -3.01 -6.31
N ALA A 239 6.28 -3.39 -5.27
CA ALA A 239 6.64 -3.22 -3.86
C ALA A 239 5.91 -4.24 -2.98
N VAL A 240 6.28 -4.30 -1.71
CA VAL A 240 5.65 -5.11 -0.68
C VAL A 240 5.33 -4.24 0.54
N GLU A 241 4.13 -4.39 1.08
CA GLU A 241 3.72 -3.75 2.34
C GLU A 241 4.27 -4.57 3.50
N LEU A 242 5.35 -4.09 4.11
CA LEU A 242 5.98 -4.75 5.25
C LEU A 242 5.31 -4.43 6.57
N TRP A 243 4.61 -3.31 6.63
CA TRP A 243 4.05 -2.78 7.84
C TRP A 243 2.63 -2.28 7.58
N ASN A 244 1.66 -2.93 8.23
CA ASN A 244 0.24 -2.64 8.09
C ASN A 244 -0.38 -2.37 9.46
N GLY A 245 -0.74 -1.11 9.75
CA GLY A 245 -1.29 -0.70 11.04
C GLY A 245 -0.32 -0.77 12.22
N PRO A 246 -0.77 -1.14 13.43
CA PRO A 246 0.11 -1.40 14.56
C PRO A 246 1.04 -2.58 14.28
N TRP A 247 2.32 -2.46 14.66
CA TRP A 247 3.29 -3.55 14.46
C TRP A 247 2.84 -4.85 15.13
N THR A 248 2.69 -5.91 14.36
CA THR A 248 2.23 -7.21 14.79
C THR A 248 3.14 -8.35 14.30
N LEU A 249 2.75 -9.59 14.56
CA LEU A 249 3.53 -10.78 14.20
C LEU A 249 3.62 -10.97 12.67
N ASP A 250 2.59 -10.67 11.94
CA ASP A 250 2.56 -10.75 10.48
C ASP A 250 3.51 -9.75 9.84
N ASP A 251 3.64 -8.51 10.39
CA ASP A 251 4.65 -7.53 9.97
C ASP A 251 6.08 -8.03 10.25
N GLN A 252 6.30 -8.64 11.44
CA GLN A 252 7.61 -9.23 11.76
C GLN A 252 7.96 -10.37 10.81
N THR A 253 6.98 -11.19 10.43
CA THR A 253 7.15 -12.27 9.46
C THR A 253 7.43 -11.69 8.06
N ALA A 254 6.72 -10.64 7.67
CA ALA A 254 6.96 -9.92 6.42
C ALA A 254 8.38 -9.33 6.36
N LEU A 255 8.85 -8.72 7.44
CA LEU A 255 10.21 -8.20 7.55
C LEU A 255 11.27 -9.29 7.40
N SER A 256 11.10 -10.43 8.06
CA SER A 256 12.04 -11.56 7.97
C SER A 256 12.08 -12.13 6.54
N ALA A 257 10.91 -12.33 5.92
CA ALA A 257 10.81 -12.81 4.54
C ALA A 257 11.42 -11.81 3.53
N TRP A 258 11.15 -10.53 3.70
CA TRP A 258 11.73 -9.48 2.87
C TRP A 258 13.26 -9.39 3.02
N HIS A 259 13.78 -9.50 4.25
CA HIS A 259 15.23 -9.54 4.47
C HIS A 259 15.87 -10.73 3.77
N ALA A 260 15.22 -11.90 3.81
CA ALA A 260 15.71 -13.08 3.08
C ALA A 260 15.74 -12.85 1.55
N LEU A 261 14.77 -12.13 0.99
CA LEU A 261 14.81 -11.73 -0.43
C LEU A 261 16.03 -10.84 -0.73
N LEU A 262 16.32 -9.85 0.11
CA LEU A 262 17.50 -8.99 -0.06
C LEU A 262 18.80 -9.79 0.00
N VAL A 263 18.92 -10.72 0.95
CA VAL A 263 20.08 -11.63 1.08
C VAL A 263 20.24 -12.51 -0.17
N ALA A 264 19.12 -12.94 -0.74
CA ALA A 264 19.10 -13.69 -2.01
C ALA A 264 19.37 -12.85 -3.26
N GLY A 265 19.69 -11.54 -3.09
CA GLY A 265 19.93 -10.65 -4.20
C GLY A 265 18.67 -10.22 -4.96
N ARG A 266 17.51 -10.26 -4.32
CA ARG A 266 16.23 -9.81 -4.90
C ARG A 266 15.75 -8.56 -4.17
N PHE A 267 15.58 -7.47 -4.89
CA PHE A 267 15.09 -6.23 -4.31
C PHE A 267 13.64 -5.96 -4.73
N VAL A 268 12.76 -5.99 -3.74
CA VAL A 268 11.37 -5.50 -3.82
C VAL A 268 11.26 -4.36 -2.82
N PRO A 269 10.97 -3.12 -3.23
CA PRO A 269 10.82 -1.99 -2.31
C PRO A 269 9.80 -2.26 -1.21
N ALA A 270 10.13 -1.88 0.02
CA ALA A 270 9.26 -1.98 1.18
C ALA A 270 8.48 -0.69 1.38
N VAL A 271 7.19 -0.82 1.72
CA VAL A 271 6.30 0.28 2.12
C VAL A 271 5.55 -0.07 3.39
N GLY A 272 4.96 0.94 4.05
CA GLY A 272 4.11 0.77 5.21
C GLY A 272 2.91 1.71 5.13
N SER A 273 1.79 1.30 5.71
CA SER A 273 0.52 2.01 5.68
C SER A 273 -0.40 1.58 6.82
N SER A 274 -1.53 2.27 6.99
CA SER A 274 -2.41 2.04 8.14
C SER A 274 -3.51 1.02 7.90
N ASP A 275 -3.93 0.85 6.66
CA ASP A 275 -5.13 0.07 6.30
C ASP A 275 -6.36 0.46 7.14
N SER A 276 -6.48 1.78 7.38
CA SER A 276 -7.49 2.30 8.31
C SER A 276 -8.89 2.22 7.73
N HIS A 277 -9.81 1.61 8.50
CA HIS A 277 -11.22 1.45 8.16
C HIS A 277 -12.14 2.24 9.09
N HIS A 278 -11.74 2.52 10.34
CA HIS A 278 -12.60 3.15 11.35
C HIS A 278 -11.80 3.86 12.45
N ASP A 279 -12.47 4.62 13.31
CA ASP A 279 -11.87 5.45 14.37
C ASP A 279 -10.95 4.68 15.36
N GLY A 280 -11.09 3.37 15.47
CA GLY A 280 -10.19 2.53 16.28
C GLY A 280 -8.85 2.21 15.62
N GLN A 281 -8.68 2.55 14.34
CA GLN A 281 -7.46 2.35 13.56
C GLN A 281 -6.87 3.71 13.18
N GLN A 282 -5.65 3.97 13.62
CA GLN A 282 -5.00 5.26 13.44
C GLN A 282 -4.49 5.44 12.01
N VAL A 283 -5.04 6.42 11.29
CA VAL A 283 -4.55 6.85 9.97
C VAL A 283 -3.10 7.29 10.08
N GLY A 284 -2.26 6.85 9.14
CA GLY A 284 -0.83 7.15 9.15
C GLY A 284 -0.02 6.36 10.18
N ARG A 285 -0.54 5.26 10.67
CA ARG A 285 0.20 4.26 11.44
C ARG A 285 0.12 2.89 10.71
N ALA A 286 1.17 2.50 9.94
CA ALA A 286 2.44 3.19 9.66
C ALA A 286 2.32 4.27 8.56
N GLN A 287 3.42 5.04 8.42
CA GLN A 287 3.62 5.99 7.34
C GLN A 287 4.76 5.53 6.43
N THR A 288 4.63 5.78 5.14
CA THR A 288 5.75 5.74 4.20
C THR A 288 6.24 7.16 3.95
N VAL A 289 7.53 7.39 4.21
CA VAL A 289 8.21 8.66 3.95
C VAL A 289 9.01 8.51 2.67
N VAL A 290 8.58 9.17 1.59
CA VAL A 290 9.14 9.00 0.25
C VAL A 290 9.87 10.26 -0.22
N HIS A 291 11.05 10.09 -0.81
CA HIS A 291 11.74 11.17 -1.50
C HIS A 291 11.18 11.35 -2.90
N ALA A 292 10.66 12.54 -3.19
CA ALA A 292 10.11 12.88 -4.48
C ALA A 292 10.59 14.27 -4.94
N GLU A 293 10.69 14.48 -6.24
CA GLU A 293 11.11 15.76 -6.84
C GLU A 293 10.08 16.89 -6.64
N GLN A 294 8.84 16.50 -6.37
CA GLN A 294 7.70 17.37 -6.03
C GLN A 294 6.58 16.50 -5.47
N LEU A 295 5.65 17.09 -4.74
CA LEU A 295 4.46 16.40 -4.26
C LEU A 295 3.45 16.21 -5.41
N SER A 296 3.62 15.13 -6.16
CA SER A 296 2.75 14.74 -7.26
C SER A 296 2.65 13.22 -7.38
N VAL A 297 1.50 12.73 -7.86
CA VAL A 297 1.24 11.30 -8.02
C VAL A 297 2.40 10.59 -8.75
N GLY A 298 2.85 11.13 -9.88
CA GLY A 298 3.91 10.49 -10.66
C GLY A 298 5.29 10.52 -9.96
N ALA A 299 5.62 11.59 -9.22
CA ALA A 299 6.89 11.66 -8.51
C ALA A 299 6.92 10.75 -7.27
N VAL A 300 5.81 10.68 -6.52
CA VAL A 300 5.64 9.75 -5.40
C VAL A 300 5.78 8.29 -5.88
N VAL A 301 5.03 7.90 -6.92
CA VAL A 301 5.11 6.54 -7.50
C VAL A 301 6.55 6.21 -7.96
N ARG A 302 7.25 7.14 -8.60
CA ARG A 302 8.66 6.91 -8.99
C ARG A 302 9.59 6.75 -7.79
N GLY A 303 9.40 7.54 -6.73
CA GLY A 303 10.16 7.41 -5.48
C GLY A 303 9.95 6.04 -4.83
N LEU A 304 8.71 5.63 -4.67
CA LEU A 304 8.32 4.34 -4.11
C LEU A 304 8.88 3.17 -4.93
N ARG A 305 8.69 3.17 -6.24
CA ARG A 305 9.22 2.13 -7.14
C ARG A 305 10.74 1.99 -7.08
N ARG A 306 11.47 3.04 -6.76
CA ARG A 306 12.92 3.01 -6.59
C ARG A 306 13.35 2.64 -5.17
N GLY A 307 12.42 2.44 -4.25
CA GLY A 307 12.73 2.23 -2.84
C GLY A 307 13.35 3.46 -2.15
N ARG A 308 13.20 4.67 -2.75
CA ARG A 308 13.64 5.91 -2.13
C ARG A 308 12.65 6.33 -1.05
N CYS A 309 12.44 5.44 -0.10
CA CYS A 309 11.51 5.64 1.00
C CYS A 309 11.94 4.84 2.24
N TRP A 310 11.39 5.25 3.37
CA TRP A 310 11.52 4.57 4.65
C TRP A 310 10.17 4.61 5.38
N LEU A 311 10.00 3.79 6.40
CA LEU A 311 8.76 3.58 7.10
C LEU A 311 8.86 4.10 8.52
N ALA A 312 7.78 4.68 9.02
CA ALA A 312 7.69 5.25 10.36
C ALA A 312 6.37 4.91 11.06
N GLU A 313 6.42 4.75 12.37
CA GLU A 313 5.22 4.61 13.20
C GLU A 313 4.34 5.88 13.19
N SER A 314 4.97 7.06 13.09
CA SER A 314 4.29 8.35 13.12
C SER A 314 5.17 9.47 12.56
N SER A 315 4.59 10.66 12.42
CA SER A 315 5.31 11.86 11.98
C SER A 315 6.35 12.39 12.98
N ALA A 316 6.36 11.89 14.22
CA ALA A 316 7.38 12.26 15.21
C ALA A 316 8.75 11.63 14.87
N VAL A 317 8.78 10.54 14.11
CA VAL A 317 10.01 9.82 13.78
C VAL A 317 10.80 10.55 12.70
N GLU A 318 12.08 10.78 12.97
CA GLU A 318 13.08 11.30 12.04
C GLU A 318 14.14 10.22 11.79
N LEU A 319 14.47 9.97 10.52
CA LEU A 319 15.42 8.93 10.15
C LEU A 319 16.24 9.33 8.93
N GLY A 320 17.57 9.22 9.04
CA GLY A 320 18.51 9.42 7.95
C GLY A 320 19.52 8.28 7.88
N LEU A 321 19.58 7.55 6.78
CA LEU A 321 20.59 6.53 6.50
C LEU A 321 21.36 6.92 5.24
N GLU A 322 22.67 7.05 5.38
CA GLU A 322 23.57 7.41 4.29
C GLU A 322 24.83 6.54 4.30
N ALA A 323 25.25 6.12 3.12
CA ALA A 323 26.55 5.49 2.90
C ALA A 323 27.45 6.39 2.05
N ARG A 324 28.73 6.48 2.40
CA ARG A 324 29.72 7.34 1.71
C ARG A 324 30.98 6.57 1.34
N LEU A 325 31.47 6.83 0.15
CA LEU A 325 32.79 6.35 -0.31
C LEU A 325 33.49 7.47 -1.09
N GLY A 326 34.54 8.03 -0.51
CA GLY A 326 35.19 9.23 -1.07
C GLY A 326 34.20 10.39 -1.16
N GLY A 327 34.09 11.01 -2.34
CA GLY A 327 33.15 12.11 -2.60
C GLY A 327 31.73 11.70 -2.99
N ARG A 328 31.39 10.40 -3.01
CA ARG A 328 30.07 9.87 -3.38
C ARG A 328 29.26 9.54 -2.16
N ALA A 329 27.94 9.72 -2.24
CA ALA A 329 26.99 9.35 -1.20
C ALA A 329 25.75 8.68 -1.80
N ALA A 330 25.16 7.76 -1.05
CA ALA A 330 23.94 7.07 -1.40
C ALA A 330 23.01 6.95 -0.17
N GLY A 331 21.72 7.15 -0.36
CA GLY A 331 20.65 6.94 0.63
C GLY A 331 19.74 5.78 0.26
N CYS A 332 18.61 5.66 0.95
CA CYS A 332 17.62 4.60 0.74
C CYS A 332 17.26 4.41 -0.74
N GLY A 333 17.30 3.16 -1.20
CA GLY A 333 16.99 2.76 -2.58
C GLY A 333 18.06 3.14 -3.61
N GLN A 334 19.22 3.65 -3.19
CA GLN A 334 20.32 4.05 -4.06
C GLN A 334 21.51 3.07 -3.94
N SER A 335 22.38 3.09 -4.96
CA SER A 335 23.60 2.29 -5.01
C SER A 335 24.84 3.19 -4.97
N LEU A 336 25.83 2.79 -4.21
CA LEU A 336 27.12 3.47 -4.11
C LEU A 336 28.15 2.93 -5.10
N ASP A 337 27.94 1.72 -5.63
CA ASP A 337 28.83 1.01 -6.56
C ASP A 337 30.28 0.90 -6.04
N ALA A 338 30.43 0.47 -4.81
CA ALA A 338 31.73 0.19 -4.20
C ALA A 338 32.28 -1.16 -4.68
N GLY A 339 33.59 -1.25 -4.80
CA GLY A 339 34.30 -2.52 -5.03
C GLY A 339 34.29 -3.40 -3.76
N PRO A 340 34.49 -4.72 -3.90
CA PRO A 340 34.43 -5.63 -2.73
C PRO A 340 35.42 -5.32 -1.61
N ALA A 341 36.58 -4.70 -1.94
CA ALA A 341 37.62 -4.34 -0.99
C ALA A 341 37.45 -2.91 -0.42
N ASP A 342 36.46 -2.16 -0.89
CA ASP A 342 36.25 -0.79 -0.42
C ASP A 342 35.61 -0.79 0.97
N VAL A 343 36.11 0.10 1.82
CA VAL A 343 35.54 0.39 3.14
C VAL A 343 34.63 1.61 3.01
N VAL A 344 33.36 1.42 3.29
CA VAL A 344 32.30 2.42 3.18
C VAL A 344 31.95 2.96 4.55
N ASP A 345 31.89 4.28 4.68
CA ASP A 345 31.39 4.94 5.88
C ASP A 345 29.84 4.97 5.85
N VAL A 346 29.21 4.38 6.85
CA VAL A 346 27.75 4.35 6.99
C VAL A 346 27.35 5.16 8.22
N ARG A 347 26.41 6.09 8.03
CA ARG A 347 25.85 6.92 9.10
C ARG A 347 24.35 6.74 9.18
N LEU A 348 23.86 6.49 10.40
CA LEU A 348 22.44 6.47 10.74
C LEU A 348 22.17 7.56 11.74
N GLU A 349 21.20 8.42 11.46
CA GLU A 349 20.67 9.43 12.36
C GLU A 349 19.21 9.09 12.68
N VAL A 350 18.85 9.14 13.96
CA VAL A 350 17.50 8.89 14.46
C VAL A 350 17.08 10.03 15.36
N GLY A 351 15.82 10.44 15.22
CA GLY A 351 15.22 11.49 16.07
C GLY A 351 13.77 11.20 16.44
N GLY A 352 13.30 11.82 17.54
CA GLY A 352 11.91 11.83 17.95
C GLY A 352 11.38 10.55 18.62
N VAL A 353 12.24 9.59 18.97
CA VAL A 353 11.84 8.29 19.54
C VAL A 353 12.70 7.89 20.76
N PRO A 354 12.40 8.39 21.97
CA PRO A 354 13.15 8.03 23.15
C PRO A 354 12.97 6.55 23.53
N GLY A 355 13.97 5.97 24.21
CA GLY A 355 13.92 4.59 24.70
C GLY A 355 13.86 3.52 23.60
N CYS A 356 14.43 3.80 22.43
CA CYS A 356 14.47 2.88 21.30
C CYS A 356 15.90 2.40 21.02
N LEU A 357 16.00 1.18 20.47
CA LEU A 357 17.25 0.64 19.95
C LEU A 357 17.32 0.91 18.46
N ALA A 358 18.23 1.77 18.04
CA ALA A 358 18.56 2.02 16.64
C ALA A 358 19.70 1.08 16.21
N GLN A 359 19.58 0.48 15.02
CA GLN A 359 20.58 -0.46 14.49
C GLN A 359 20.80 -0.26 12.99
N VAL A 360 22.06 -0.38 12.58
CA VAL A 360 22.44 -0.58 11.17
C VAL A 360 22.56 -2.08 10.95
N TRP A 361 21.85 -2.59 9.94
CA TRP A 361 21.80 -4.00 9.57
C TRP A 361 22.51 -4.25 8.25
N GLY A 362 23.26 -5.35 8.19
CA GLY A 362 23.76 -5.96 6.97
C GLY A 362 23.05 -7.29 6.68
N PRO A 363 23.53 -8.07 5.68
CA PRO A 363 22.94 -9.36 5.31
C PRO A 363 22.90 -10.39 6.45
N ALA A 364 23.91 -10.42 7.31
CA ALA A 364 24.06 -11.39 8.39
C ALA A 364 23.44 -10.92 9.72
N GLY A 365 22.89 -9.71 9.79
CA GLY A 365 22.32 -9.15 11.01
C GLY A 365 22.84 -7.75 11.35
N PRO A 366 22.69 -7.29 12.61
CA PRO A 366 23.11 -5.96 13.02
C PRO A 366 24.63 -5.80 12.99
N LEU A 367 25.10 -4.70 12.40
CA LEU A 367 26.51 -4.29 12.30
C LEU A 367 26.89 -3.33 13.43
N ALA A 368 25.98 -2.45 13.82
CA ALA A 368 26.17 -1.48 14.90
C ALA A 368 24.79 -1.08 15.47
N GLY A 369 24.78 -0.61 16.72
CA GLY A 369 23.56 -0.15 17.36
C GLY A 369 23.81 0.83 18.50
N ALA A 370 22.82 1.65 18.81
CA ALA A 370 22.79 2.56 19.94
C ALA A 370 21.37 2.72 20.48
N VAL A 371 21.23 2.98 21.76
CA VAL A 371 19.95 3.36 22.37
C VAL A 371 19.77 4.87 22.22
N THR A 372 18.58 5.30 21.82
CA THR A 372 18.23 6.72 21.74
C THR A 372 18.21 7.34 23.14
N ASP A 373 18.64 8.60 23.23
CA ASP A 373 18.65 9.38 24.46
C ASP A 373 17.21 9.78 24.90
N GLU A 374 17.12 10.53 26.00
CA GLU A 374 15.85 11.06 26.54
C GLU A 374 15.13 12.00 25.56
N GLN A 375 15.86 12.63 24.64
CA GLN A 375 15.33 13.48 23.57
C GLN A 375 14.97 12.66 22.31
N GLY A 376 15.13 11.34 22.36
CA GLY A 376 14.83 10.43 21.28
C GLY A 376 15.86 10.42 20.15
N ARG A 377 17.12 10.78 20.41
CA ARG A 377 18.17 10.89 19.39
C ARG A 377 19.22 9.81 19.54
N ALA A 378 19.69 9.33 18.41
CA ALA A 378 20.89 8.50 18.29
C ALA A 378 21.61 8.81 16.98
N GLU A 379 22.93 8.72 17.02
CA GLU A 379 23.81 8.76 15.85
C GLU A 379 24.70 7.53 15.88
N ILE A 380 24.78 6.82 14.76
CA ILE A 380 25.64 5.64 14.60
C ILE A 380 26.50 5.87 13.38
N ALA A 381 27.83 5.76 13.56
CA ALA A 381 28.79 5.74 12.50
C ALA A 381 29.51 4.39 12.51
N VAL A 382 29.54 3.70 11.38
CA VAL A 382 30.18 2.39 11.25
C VAL A 382 30.85 2.28 9.88
N GLN A 383 32.04 1.65 9.86
CA GLN A 383 32.74 1.32 8.61
C GLN A 383 32.40 -0.11 8.21
N VAL A 384 32.03 -0.27 6.95
CA VAL A 384 31.54 -1.52 6.38
C VAL A 384 32.34 -1.89 5.15
N LEU A 385 32.88 -3.11 5.13
CA LEU A 385 33.53 -3.68 3.95
C LEU A 385 32.43 -4.07 2.94
N ALA A 386 32.42 -3.45 1.76
CA ALA A 386 31.36 -3.64 0.77
C ALA A 386 31.20 -5.10 0.31
N GLY A 387 32.32 -5.85 0.22
CA GLY A 387 32.27 -7.27 -0.10
C GLY A 387 31.62 -8.18 0.97
N ALA A 388 31.65 -7.74 2.24
CA ALA A 388 31.00 -8.46 3.33
C ALA A 388 29.51 -8.06 3.53
N ALA A 389 29.18 -6.84 3.14
CA ALA A 389 27.80 -6.35 3.22
C ALA A 389 27.44 -5.58 1.94
N PRO A 390 26.89 -6.25 0.92
CA PRO A 390 26.47 -5.61 -0.33
C PRO A 390 25.34 -4.59 -0.17
N PHE A 391 24.66 -4.61 0.96
CA PHE A 391 23.66 -3.61 1.35
C PHE A 391 23.70 -3.35 2.85
N VAL A 392 23.20 -2.18 3.24
CA VAL A 392 22.89 -1.83 4.63
C VAL A 392 21.47 -1.27 4.71
N ARG A 393 20.79 -1.47 5.83
CA ARG A 393 19.48 -0.89 6.14
C ARG A 393 19.41 -0.55 7.63
N ALA A 394 18.44 0.24 8.05
CA ALA A 394 18.24 0.58 9.45
C ALA A 394 16.95 -0.01 9.99
N GLU A 395 16.99 -0.40 11.27
CA GLU A 395 15.83 -0.69 12.09
C GLU A 395 15.88 0.12 13.38
N VAL A 396 14.74 0.64 13.81
CA VAL A 396 14.58 1.26 15.12
C VAL A 396 13.46 0.53 15.84
N ARG A 397 13.75 0.00 17.05
CA ARG A 397 12.82 -0.82 17.79
C ARG A 397 12.59 -0.28 19.20
N ARG A 398 11.37 -0.35 19.69
CA ARG A 398 10.96 0.13 21.01
C ARG A 398 11.37 -0.85 22.09
N LEU A 399 12.15 -0.41 23.08
CA LEU A 399 12.68 -1.28 24.13
C LEU A 399 11.66 -1.65 25.20
N ASP A 400 10.67 -0.80 25.46
CA ASP A 400 9.59 -1.01 26.44
C ASP A 400 8.32 -1.61 25.84
N GLY A 401 8.34 -1.93 24.54
CA GLY A 401 7.21 -2.56 23.84
C GLY A 401 7.07 -4.05 24.20
N ALA A 402 5.82 -4.55 24.18
CA ALA A 402 5.60 -5.98 24.28
C ALA A 402 6.21 -6.71 23.06
N PRO A 403 7.09 -7.70 23.24
CA PRO A 403 7.71 -8.38 22.12
C PRO A 403 6.68 -9.21 21.33
N VAL A 404 6.84 -9.22 20.02
CA VAL A 404 6.16 -10.16 19.11
C VAL A 404 7.06 -11.38 18.90
N VAL A 405 6.49 -12.56 18.88
CA VAL A 405 7.26 -13.80 18.70
C VAL A 405 7.06 -14.29 17.27
N ASN A 406 8.13 -14.28 16.49
CA ASN A 406 8.12 -14.89 15.16
C ASN A 406 7.97 -16.41 15.28
N PRO A 407 6.91 -17.04 14.75
CA PRO A 407 6.68 -18.49 14.88
C PRO A 407 7.71 -19.32 14.12
N VAL A 408 8.41 -18.77 13.15
CA VAL A 408 9.42 -19.46 12.35
C VAL A 408 10.77 -19.47 13.07
N GLU A 409 11.15 -18.35 13.67
CA GLU A 409 12.45 -18.17 14.33
C GLU A 409 12.39 -18.45 15.84
N GLY A 410 11.18 -18.43 16.44
CA GLY A 410 10.97 -18.67 17.88
C GLY A 410 11.57 -17.57 18.77
N VAL A 411 12.14 -16.52 18.21
CA VAL A 411 12.82 -15.45 18.93
C VAL A 411 11.85 -14.26 19.09
N PRO A 412 11.65 -13.75 20.33
CA PRO A 412 10.89 -12.54 20.55
C PRO A 412 11.57 -11.34 19.88
N ALA A 413 10.82 -10.58 19.10
CA ALA A 413 11.27 -9.35 18.47
C ALA A 413 10.53 -8.16 19.06
N LEU A 414 11.25 -7.08 19.34
CA LEU A 414 10.65 -5.82 19.79
C LEU A 414 9.91 -5.14 18.65
N PRO A 415 8.82 -4.39 18.91
CA PRO A 415 8.10 -3.65 17.87
C PRO A 415 8.98 -2.66 17.14
N VAL A 416 8.86 -2.61 15.83
CA VAL A 416 9.53 -1.62 14.98
C VAL A 416 8.82 -0.28 15.11
N VAL A 417 9.59 0.82 15.18
CA VAL A 417 9.12 2.21 15.12
C VAL A 417 9.61 2.93 13.88
N ALA A 418 10.68 2.44 13.26
CA ALA A 418 11.14 2.89 11.94
C ALA A 418 11.97 1.80 11.23
N LEU A 419 11.91 1.81 9.90
CA LEU A 419 12.61 0.87 9.03
C LEU A 419 12.97 1.54 7.71
N THR A 420 14.18 1.30 7.18
CA THR A 420 14.56 1.81 5.86
C THR A 420 14.53 0.74 4.78
N ASN A 421 14.28 1.17 3.54
CA ASN A 421 14.77 0.43 2.39
C ASN A 421 16.30 0.42 2.41
N PRO A 422 16.95 -0.55 1.73
CA PRO A 422 18.40 -0.67 1.75
C PRO A 422 19.11 0.48 1.02
N VAL A 423 20.33 0.76 1.45
CA VAL A 423 21.36 1.41 0.66
C VAL A 423 22.28 0.30 0.12
N PHE A 424 22.44 0.20 -1.19
CA PHE A 424 23.30 -0.81 -1.80
C PHE A 424 24.73 -0.30 -1.86
N LEU A 425 25.68 -1.05 -1.30
CA LEU A 425 27.10 -0.74 -1.34
C LEU A 425 27.75 -1.30 -2.60
N ALA A 426 27.25 -2.43 -3.11
CA ALA A 426 27.53 -2.97 -4.44
C ALA A 426 26.48 -2.51 -5.46
N PRO A 427 26.64 -2.78 -6.77
CA PRO A 427 25.56 -2.57 -7.72
C PRO A 427 24.25 -3.17 -7.22
N ALA A 428 23.17 -2.39 -7.26
CA ALA A 428 21.87 -2.86 -6.81
C ALA A 428 21.48 -4.15 -7.55
N PRO A 429 20.86 -5.13 -6.88
CA PRO A 429 20.33 -6.30 -7.55
C PRO A 429 19.42 -5.87 -8.69
N SER A 430 19.52 -6.56 -9.83
CA SER A 430 18.52 -6.38 -10.88
C SER A 430 17.15 -6.66 -10.25
N ARG A 431 16.16 -5.81 -10.49
CA ARG A 431 14.77 -6.20 -10.28
C ARG A 431 14.59 -7.52 -11.01
N ALA A 432 13.88 -8.48 -10.42
CA ALA A 432 13.47 -9.66 -11.16
C ALA A 432 12.97 -9.18 -12.52
N GLN A 433 13.69 -9.55 -13.60
CA GLN A 433 13.44 -9.00 -14.91
C GLN A 433 12.00 -9.34 -15.28
N ASN A 434 11.13 -8.34 -15.26
CA ASN A 434 9.86 -8.44 -15.94
C ASN A 434 10.19 -8.78 -17.40
N ARG A 435 9.85 -9.98 -17.83
CA ARG A 435 9.94 -10.44 -19.22
C ARG A 435 9.20 -9.43 -20.08
N ASN A 436 9.86 -8.44 -20.67
CA ASN A 436 9.43 -7.58 -21.80
C ASN A 436 9.98 -6.14 -21.69
N GLU A 437 11.33 -5.97 -21.67
CA GLU A 437 11.94 -4.69 -22.10
C GLU A 437 12.49 -4.74 -23.54
N ASP A 438 12.26 -5.84 -24.28
CA ASP A 438 12.70 -5.98 -25.67
C ASP A 438 11.50 -6.01 -26.64
N VAL A 439 10.74 -4.93 -26.73
CA VAL A 439 9.96 -4.59 -27.94
C VAL A 439 9.89 -3.07 -28.07
N THR A 440 10.98 -2.45 -28.49
CA THR A 440 10.94 -1.17 -29.21
C THR A 440 12.08 -1.13 -30.23
N THR A 441 11.76 -1.53 -31.42
CA THR A 441 12.31 -0.98 -32.66
C THR A 441 11.15 -0.46 -33.46
#